data_c31ee88ca2a3b571976254b78b5384b7
#
_entry.id   c31ee88ca2a3b571976254b78b5384b7
#
_cell.length_a   1.000
_cell.length_b   1.000
_cell.length_c   1.000
_cell.angle_alpha   90.00
_cell.angle_beta   90.00
_cell.angle_gamma   90.00
#
_symmetry.space_group_name_H-M   'P 1'
#
loop_
_entity.id
_entity.type
_entity.pdbx_description
1 polymer ?
#
loop_
_entity_poly.entity_id
_entity_poly.type
_entity_poly.pdbx_seq_one_letter_code
_entity_poly.pdbx_strand_id
1 'polypeptide(L)'
;MSKLNDLINKLCPDGVEFVKLGETCEVLRGKRLTKKQLSETEKYPVFHGGIQPIGFYSKKNRNANTVMIINVGASAGTIGYSEKDFWSSDGCYCLSHTESVLPRYIYYVLSKDQHYFQSKVRHGGIPTLDALVVRNYRIPLPPLPIQAEIVRILDCFTQLEAELDCRKRQYEFYRDQLLSFDKLTPPRKE
;
A
#
# COMPACT_ATOMS: atom_id res chain seq x y z
N MET A 1 -3.76 -6.66 22.40
CA MET A 1 -2.62 -5.98 23.08
C MET A 1 -1.84 -6.96 23.97
N SER A 2 -2.49 -7.75 24.85
CA SER A 2 -1.80 -8.72 25.73
C SER A 2 -0.93 -9.71 24.96
N LYS A 3 -1.47 -10.41 23.95
CA LYS A 3 -0.75 -11.41 23.17
C LYS A 3 0.50 -10.85 22.47
N LEU A 4 0.44 -9.61 21.93
CA LEU A 4 1.60 -8.97 21.33
C LEU A 4 2.68 -8.68 22.37
N ASN A 5 2.29 -8.16 23.55
CA ASN A 5 3.23 -7.90 24.65
C ASN A 5 3.91 -9.19 25.13
N ASP A 6 3.14 -10.28 25.25
CA ASP A 6 3.68 -11.59 25.64
C ASP A 6 4.72 -12.10 24.62
N LEU A 7 4.42 -11.95 23.32
CA LEU A 7 5.36 -12.30 22.25
C LEU A 7 6.64 -11.45 22.29
N ILE A 8 6.51 -10.12 22.49
CA ILE A 8 7.66 -9.21 22.58
C ILE A 8 8.53 -9.59 23.78
N ASN A 9 7.96 -9.74 24.95
CA ASN A 9 8.70 -10.10 26.16
C ASN A 9 9.42 -11.45 26.04
N LYS A 10 8.81 -12.40 25.33
CA LYS A 10 9.38 -13.75 25.14
C LYS A 10 10.47 -13.80 24.07
N LEU A 11 10.28 -13.09 22.94
CA LEU A 11 11.11 -13.24 21.73
C LEU A 11 12.09 -12.09 21.52
N CYS A 12 11.88 -10.96 22.20
CA CYS A 12 12.72 -9.77 22.11
C CYS A 12 12.93 -9.13 23.49
N PRO A 13 13.43 -9.88 24.50
CA PRO A 13 13.62 -9.34 25.86
C PRO A 13 14.57 -8.13 25.88
N ASP A 14 15.56 -8.12 24.98
CA ASP A 14 16.56 -7.05 24.85
C ASP A 14 16.18 -5.97 23.81
N GLY A 15 14.92 -6.01 23.32
CA GLY A 15 14.43 -5.09 22.29
C GLY A 15 14.45 -5.67 20.87
N VAL A 16 14.07 -4.84 19.90
CA VAL A 16 13.99 -5.20 18.48
C VAL A 16 15.17 -4.60 17.74
N GLU A 17 15.87 -5.41 16.95
CA GLU A 17 16.96 -4.96 16.10
C GLU A 17 16.44 -4.08 14.96
N PHE A 18 17.21 -3.03 14.62
CA PHE A 18 16.97 -2.17 13.46
C PHE A 18 18.00 -2.45 12.36
N VAL A 19 17.53 -2.87 11.21
CA VAL A 19 18.35 -3.21 10.04
C VAL A 19 18.04 -2.28 8.87
N LYS A 20 18.97 -2.16 7.90
CA LYS A 20 18.65 -1.43 6.66
C LYS A 20 17.69 -2.24 5.81
N LEU A 21 16.72 -1.55 5.18
CA LEU A 21 15.75 -2.20 4.30
C LEU A 21 16.43 -3.00 3.18
N GLY A 22 17.54 -2.49 2.64
CA GLY A 22 18.30 -3.18 1.59
C GLY A 22 19.03 -4.46 2.05
N GLU A 23 19.07 -4.76 3.36
CA GLU A 23 19.62 -6.02 3.90
C GLU A 23 18.55 -7.12 3.93
N THR A 24 17.26 -6.75 3.95
CA THR A 24 16.12 -7.68 4.03
C THR A 24 15.28 -7.70 2.75
N CYS A 25 15.38 -6.68 1.93
CA CYS A 25 14.59 -6.52 0.71
C CYS A 25 15.48 -6.04 -0.44
N GLU A 26 15.32 -6.63 -1.61
CA GLU A 26 15.87 -6.07 -2.84
C GLU A 26 14.93 -5.00 -3.40
N VAL A 27 15.48 -3.82 -3.71
CA VAL A 27 14.74 -2.71 -4.32
C VAL A 27 14.82 -2.87 -5.84
N LEU A 28 13.75 -3.36 -6.43
CA LEU A 28 13.62 -3.66 -7.86
C LEU A 28 12.95 -2.49 -8.58
N ARG A 29 13.58 -1.99 -9.64
CA ARG A 29 12.94 -1.04 -10.56
C ARG A 29 12.08 -1.77 -11.57
N GLY A 30 10.92 -1.19 -11.91
CA GLY A 30 10.04 -1.71 -12.94
C GLY A 30 10.54 -1.45 -14.36
N LYS A 31 9.82 -1.99 -15.35
CA LYS A 31 10.12 -1.86 -16.77
C LYS A 31 9.03 -1.03 -17.46
N ARG A 32 9.46 0.06 -18.10
CA ARG A 32 8.56 0.99 -18.79
C ARG A 32 7.73 0.30 -19.86
N LEU A 33 6.44 0.63 -19.89
CA LEU A 33 5.52 0.38 -20.99
C LEU A 33 5.14 1.70 -21.66
N THR A 34 4.92 1.65 -22.97
CA THR A 34 4.36 2.77 -23.71
C THR A 34 2.83 2.80 -23.57
N LYS A 35 2.22 3.96 -23.71
CA LYS A 35 0.74 4.09 -23.63
C LYS A 35 0.01 3.18 -24.64
N LYS A 36 0.63 2.93 -25.81
CA LYS A 36 0.05 2.05 -26.85
C LYS A 36 -0.06 0.57 -26.44
N GLN A 37 0.73 0.15 -25.44
CA GLN A 37 0.72 -1.22 -24.91
C GLN A 37 -0.28 -1.42 -23.77
N LEU A 38 -0.87 -0.34 -23.27
CA LEU A 38 -1.88 -0.39 -22.22
C LEU A 38 -3.26 -0.68 -22.82
N SER A 39 -4.06 -1.42 -22.09
CA SER A 39 -5.45 -1.76 -22.40
C SER A 39 -6.33 -1.45 -21.18
N GLU A 40 -7.63 -1.37 -21.38
CA GLU A 40 -8.62 -1.29 -20.30
C GLU A 40 -9.13 -2.66 -19.86
N THR A 41 -8.91 -3.70 -20.68
CA THR A 41 -9.53 -5.03 -20.54
C THR A 41 -8.54 -6.16 -20.22
N GLU A 42 -7.25 -5.88 -20.22
CA GLU A 42 -6.21 -6.86 -19.94
C GLU A 42 -6.14 -7.25 -18.45
N LYS A 43 -5.40 -8.32 -18.15
CA LYS A 43 -5.46 -9.01 -16.85
C LYS A 43 -4.73 -8.28 -15.72
N TYR A 44 -3.55 -7.72 -16.00
CA TYR A 44 -2.64 -7.26 -14.94
C TYR A 44 -2.62 -5.74 -14.88
N PRO A 45 -2.93 -5.12 -13.71
CA PRO A 45 -2.84 -3.68 -13.55
C PRO A 45 -1.39 -3.20 -13.71
N VAL A 46 -1.21 -2.03 -14.30
CA VAL A 46 0.09 -1.39 -14.53
C VAL A 46 0.21 -0.17 -13.64
N PHE A 47 1.25 -0.14 -12.80
CA PHE A 47 1.53 1.00 -11.92
C PHE A 47 2.72 1.82 -12.43
N HIS A 48 2.55 3.14 -12.48
CA HIS A 48 3.58 4.09 -12.87
C HIS A 48 3.32 5.47 -12.25
N GLY A 49 4.22 5.94 -11.39
CA GLY A 49 4.14 7.28 -10.82
C GLY A 49 2.96 7.55 -9.88
N GLY A 50 2.21 6.52 -9.49
CA GLY A 50 1.08 6.59 -8.56
C GLY A 50 0.65 5.21 -8.07
N ILE A 51 -0.19 5.19 -7.02
CA ILE A 51 -0.75 3.95 -6.43
C ILE A 51 -2.03 3.48 -7.13
N GLN A 52 -2.57 4.27 -8.05
CA GLN A 52 -3.66 3.84 -8.92
C GLN A 52 -3.08 3.30 -10.23
N PRO A 53 -3.63 2.22 -10.78
CA PRO A 53 -3.19 1.69 -12.05
C PRO A 53 -3.48 2.68 -13.19
N ILE A 54 -2.52 2.81 -14.12
CA ILE A 54 -2.63 3.65 -15.32
C ILE A 54 -3.27 2.93 -16.51
N GLY A 55 -3.64 1.67 -16.35
CA GLY A 55 -4.20 0.76 -17.34
C GLY A 55 -3.83 -0.68 -17.00
N PHE A 56 -4.05 -1.59 -17.96
CA PHE A 56 -3.79 -3.01 -17.79
C PHE A 56 -2.90 -3.55 -18.90
N TYR A 57 -2.24 -4.70 -18.63
CA TYR A 57 -1.35 -5.37 -19.59
C TYR A 57 -1.52 -6.89 -19.53
N SER A 58 -1.20 -7.58 -20.61
CA SER A 58 -1.34 -9.04 -20.73
C SER A 58 -0.33 -9.84 -19.89
N LYS A 59 0.77 -9.23 -19.47
CA LYS A 59 1.85 -9.89 -18.72
C LYS A 59 2.06 -9.19 -17.36
N LYS A 60 2.56 -9.98 -16.39
CA LYS A 60 3.04 -9.46 -15.10
C LYS A 60 4.57 -9.45 -15.07
N ASN A 61 5.14 -8.57 -14.23
CA ASN A 61 6.54 -8.61 -13.84
C ASN A 61 6.74 -8.59 -12.33
N ARG A 62 5.62 -8.56 -11.58
CA ARG A 62 5.60 -8.65 -10.11
C ARG A 62 4.46 -9.57 -9.68
N ASN A 63 4.71 -10.31 -8.61
CA ASN A 63 3.71 -11.16 -7.98
C ASN A 63 2.80 -10.35 -7.04
N ALA A 64 1.69 -10.95 -6.66
CA ALA A 64 0.84 -10.48 -5.58
C ALA A 64 1.63 -10.29 -4.26
N ASN A 65 1.04 -9.56 -3.33
CA ASN A 65 1.62 -9.27 -2.01
C ASN A 65 2.97 -8.53 -2.08
N THR A 66 3.07 -7.56 -2.97
CA THR A 66 4.29 -6.78 -3.18
C THR A 66 4.11 -5.33 -2.72
N VAL A 67 5.06 -4.85 -1.93
CA VAL A 67 5.16 -3.43 -1.53
C VAL A 67 5.73 -2.62 -2.67
N MET A 68 5.12 -1.47 -2.93
CA MET A 68 5.52 -0.51 -3.94
C MET A 68 5.91 0.82 -3.31
N ILE A 69 6.92 1.48 -3.88
CA ILE A 69 7.32 2.84 -3.52
C ILE A 69 7.37 3.64 -4.82
N ILE A 70 6.54 4.66 -4.92
CA ILE A 70 6.54 5.52 -6.09
C ILE A 70 7.85 6.33 -6.09
N ASN A 71 8.60 6.23 -7.17
CA ASN A 71 9.93 6.85 -7.24
C ASN A 71 9.99 8.05 -8.17
N VAL A 72 8.95 8.34 -8.96
CA VAL A 72 8.93 9.46 -9.90
C VAL A 72 7.57 10.12 -9.98
N GLY A 73 7.56 11.44 -10.22
CA GLY A 73 6.35 12.24 -10.39
C GLY A 73 5.83 12.88 -9.09
N ALA A 74 4.64 13.48 -9.16
CA ALA A 74 4.03 14.22 -8.05
C ALA A 74 3.78 13.35 -6.79
N SER A 75 3.60 12.05 -6.98
CA SER A 75 3.38 11.07 -5.90
C SER A 75 4.68 10.38 -5.44
N ALA A 76 5.86 10.89 -5.83
CA ALA A 76 7.12 10.28 -5.40
C ALA A 76 7.22 10.20 -3.87
N GLY A 77 7.67 9.07 -3.33
CA GLY A 77 7.71 8.79 -1.90
C GLY A 77 6.43 8.16 -1.34
N THR A 78 5.37 8.03 -2.13
CA THR A 78 4.14 7.34 -1.70
C THR A 78 4.35 5.83 -1.64
N ILE A 79 3.88 5.22 -0.56
CA ILE A 79 3.92 3.78 -0.32
C ILE A 79 2.62 3.13 -0.80
N GLY A 80 2.72 2.04 -1.53
CA GLY A 80 1.59 1.24 -2.00
C GLY A 80 1.77 -0.25 -1.73
N TYR A 81 0.69 -1.01 -1.89
CA TYR A 81 0.68 -2.45 -1.76
C TYR A 81 -0.24 -3.07 -2.81
N SER A 82 0.21 -4.12 -3.47
CA SER A 82 -0.63 -4.85 -4.42
C SER A 82 -0.89 -6.26 -3.91
N GLU A 83 -2.16 -6.59 -3.71
CA GLU A 83 -2.62 -7.96 -3.36
C GLU A 83 -2.76 -8.86 -4.60
N LYS A 84 -2.58 -8.28 -5.79
CA LYS A 84 -2.71 -8.98 -7.07
C LYS A 84 -1.38 -8.93 -7.82
N ASP A 85 -1.18 -9.90 -8.70
CA ASP A 85 -0.13 -9.85 -9.71
C ASP A 85 -0.27 -8.59 -10.57
N PHE A 86 0.84 -7.95 -10.91
CA PHE A 86 0.83 -6.68 -11.64
C PHE A 86 2.06 -6.45 -12.50
N TRP A 87 2.02 -5.39 -13.27
CA TRP A 87 3.19 -4.85 -13.95
C TRP A 87 3.66 -3.57 -13.28
N SER A 88 4.91 -3.57 -12.81
CA SER A 88 5.61 -2.38 -12.33
C SER A 88 6.34 -1.71 -13.49
N SER A 89 6.01 -0.44 -13.75
CA SER A 89 6.75 0.40 -14.67
C SER A 89 7.95 1.07 -13.98
N ASP A 90 8.76 1.81 -14.73
CA ASP A 90 9.99 2.46 -14.25
C ASP A 90 9.77 3.59 -13.24
N GLY A 91 8.54 4.06 -13.07
CA GLY A 91 8.13 5.03 -12.05
C GLY A 91 7.76 4.43 -10.69
N CYS A 92 8.02 3.14 -10.48
CA CYS A 92 7.69 2.42 -9.26
C CYS A 92 8.80 1.45 -8.86
N TYR A 93 9.34 1.58 -7.64
CA TYR A 93 10.15 0.54 -7.01
C TYR A 93 9.24 -0.50 -6.38
N CYS A 94 9.67 -1.77 -6.45
CA CYS A 94 9.02 -2.89 -5.78
C CYS A 94 10.03 -3.57 -4.87
N LEU A 95 9.57 -4.01 -3.70
CA LEU A 95 10.41 -4.73 -2.75
C LEU A 95 10.24 -6.23 -2.94
N SER A 96 11.34 -6.91 -3.27
CA SER A 96 11.45 -8.36 -3.13
C SER A 96 12.02 -8.64 -1.75
N HIS A 97 11.41 -9.48 -0.97
CA HIS A 97 11.72 -9.71 0.44
C HIS A 97 12.29 -11.12 0.66
N THR A 98 13.06 -11.23 1.74
CA THR A 98 13.58 -12.52 2.23
C THR A 98 12.51 -13.25 3.04
N GLU A 99 12.77 -14.52 3.39
CA GLU A 99 11.87 -15.31 4.24
C GLU A 99 11.75 -14.78 5.68
N SER A 100 12.65 -13.90 6.11
CA SER A 100 12.65 -13.32 7.45
C SER A 100 11.66 -12.17 7.65
N VAL A 101 10.98 -11.72 6.57
CA VAL A 101 10.13 -10.54 6.60
C VAL A 101 8.82 -10.74 5.86
N LEU A 102 7.71 -10.35 6.50
CA LEU A 102 6.40 -10.38 5.88
C LEU A 102 6.17 -9.11 5.03
N PRO A 103 5.75 -9.25 3.75
CA PRO A 103 5.50 -8.08 2.89
C PRO A 103 4.49 -7.09 3.50
N ARG A 104 3.42 -7.59 4.09
CA ARG A 104 2.38 -6.77 4.71
C ARG A 104 2.92 -6.00 5.93
N TYR A 105 3.83 -6.61 6.71
CA TYR A 105 4.53 -5.95 7.80
C TYR A 105 5.36 -4.78 7.28
N ILE A 106 6.18 -5.00 6.24
CA ILE A 106 6.97 -3.93 5.60
C ILE A 106 6.08 -2.81 5.09
N TYR A 107 4.95 -3.15 4.47
CA TYR A 107 3.99 -2.14 4.02
C TYR A 107 3.57 -1.21 5.18
N TYR A 108 3.19 -1.76 6.33
CA TYR A 108 2.79 -0.96 7.48
C TYR A 108 3.94 -0.12 8.06
N VAL A 109 5.13 -0.69 8.17
CA VAL A 109 6.33 0.03 8.64
C VAL A 109 6.62 1.23 7.74
N LEU A 110 6.64 1.02 6.43
CA LEU A 110 6.96 2.10 5.48
C LEU A 110 5.83 3.13 5.36
N SER A 111 4.57 2.69 5.41
CA SER A 111 3.40 3.58 5.36
C SER A 111 3.36 4.54 6.54
N LYS A 112 3.71 4.06 7.75
CA LYS A 112 3.83 4.90 8.94
C LYS A 112 4.79 6.07 8.72
N ASP A 113 5.91 5.81 8.06
CA ASP A 113 6.97 6.79 7.87
C ASP A 113 7.03 7.32 6.41
N GLN A 114 5.90 7.28 5.68
CA GLN A 114 5.80 7.77 4.29
C GLN A 114 6.34 9.20 4.12
N HIS A 115 6.12 10.08 5.09
CA HIS A 115 6.63 11.45 5.07
C HIS A 115 8.16 11.53 4.99
N TYR A 116 8.88 10.55 5.58
CA TYR A 116 10.32 10.47 5.43
C TYR A 116 10.72 10.32 3.96
N PHE A 117 10.10 9.40 3.23
CA PHE A 117 10.41 9.18 1.81
C PHE A 117 10.04 10.38 0.96
N GLN A 118 8.89 11.01 1.24
CA GLN A 118 8.45 12.24 0.56
C GLN A 118 9.42 13.40 0.79
N SER A 119 9.96 13.55 2.01
CA SER A 119 10.95 14.59 2.34
C SER A 119 12.31 14.39 1.64
N LYS A 120 12.60 13.19 1.15
CA LYS A 120 13.84 12.85 0.43
C LYS A 120 13.70 12.91 -1.10
N VAL A 121 12.55 13.30 -1.60
CA VAL A 121 12.33 13.51 -3.04
C VAL A 121 13.13 14.71 -3.52
N ARG A 122 13.87 14.54 -4.61
CA ARG A 122 14.59 15.64 -5.28
C ARG A 122 13.66 16.38 -6.23
N HIS A 123 13.62 17.71 -6.13
CA HIS A 123 12.71 18.59 -6.88
C HIS A 123 13.38 19.40 -8.00
N GLY A 124 14.61 19.12 -8.40
CA GLY A 124 15.34 19.83 -9.46
C GLY A 124 14.93 19.41 -10.89
N GLY A 125 13.66 19.19 -11.14
CA GLY A 125 13.09 18.69 -12.39
C GLY A 125 11.87 17.82 -12.11
N ILE A 126 11.75 16.64 -12.77
CA ILE A 126 10.72 15.67 -12.40
C ILE A 126 11.03 15.15 -10.99
N PRO A 127 10.10 15.28 -10.02
CA PRO A 127 10.31 14.80 -8.66
C PRO A 127 10.75 13.34 -8.66
N THR A 128 11.85 13.03 -7.99
CA THR A 128 12.45 11.68 -8.02
C THR A 128 12.99 11.27 -6.67
N LEU A 129 12.63 10.07 -6.23
CA LEU A 129 13.18 9.40 -5.05
C LEU A 129 14.31 8.45 -5.47
N ASP A 130 15.47 8.57 -4.82
CA ASP A 130 16.62 7.70 -5.09
C ASP A 130 16.45 6.34 -4.40
N ALA A 131 16.83 5.26 -5.09
CA ALA A 131 16.81 3.91 -4.54
C ALA A 131 17.74 3.74 -3.31
N LEU A 132 18.82 4.52 -3.23
CA LEU A 132 19.71 4.51 -2.07
C LEU A 132 19.03 5.00 -0.80
N VAL A 133 18.12 5.97 -0.91
CA VAL A 133 17.31 6.43 0.23
C VAL A 133 16.46 5.28 0.76
N VAL A 134 15.83 4.52 -0.14
CA VAL A 134 15.00 3.37 0.22
C VAL A 134 15.85 2.26 0.85
N ARG A 135 16.96 1.89 0.23
CA ARG A 135 17.86 0.83 0.73
C ARG A 135 18.45 1.13 2.10
N ASN A 136 18.80 2.39 2.36
CA ASN A 136 19.43 2.81 3.61
C ASN A 136 18.44 3.12 4.74
N TYR A 137 17.14 3.10 4.45
CA TYR A 137 16.12 3.30 5.48
C TYR A 137 16.16 2.15 6.50
N ARG A 138 16.16 2.48 7.79
CA ARG A 138 16.23 1.48 8.88
C ARG A 138 14.83 1.10 9.34
N ILE A 139 14.58 -0.19 9.39
CA ILE A 139 13.30 -0.79 9.82
C ILE A 139 13.53 -1.67 11.05
N PRO A 140 12.58 -1.74 11.99
CA PRO A 140 12.60 -2.76 13.03
C PRO A 140 12.34 -4.14 12.39
N LEU A 141 13.13 -5.15 12.79
CA LEU A 141 13.00 -6.52 12.30
C LEU A 141 12.75 -7.51 13.45
N PRO A 142 11.55 -7.49 14.05
CA PRO A 142 11.21 -8.49 15.06
C PRO A 142 11.01 -9.87 14.41
N PRO A 143 11.08 -10.97 15.19
CA PRO A 143 10.75 -12.31 14.72
C PRO A 143 9.37 -12.42 14.06
N LEU A 144 9.24 -13.33 13.08
CA LEU A 144 8.00 -13.50 12.28
C LEU A 144 6.69 -13.60 13.10
N PRO A 145 6.63 -14.29 14.27
CA PRO A 145 5.41 -14.32 15.06
C PRO A 145 4.93 -12.94 15.54
N ILE A 146 5.87 -12.02 15.84
CA ILE A 146 5.55 -10.65 16.23
C ILE A 146 5.08 -9.87 15.00
N GLN A 147 5.77 -9.99 13.85
CA GLN A 147 5.34 -9.37 12.60
C GLN A 147 3.93 -9.81 12.23
N ALA A 148 3.64 -11.11 12.30
CA ALA A 148 2.31 -11.68 11.97
C ALA A 148 1.21 -11.14 12.90
N GLU A 149 1.48 -11.00 14.21
CA GLU A 149 0.49 -10.46 15.15
C GLU A 149 0.24 -8.97 14.92
N ILE A 150 1.30 -8.19 14.59
CA ILE A 150 1.16 -6.78 14.21
C ILE A 150 0.30 -6.65 12.95
N VAL A 151 0.60 -7.44 11.91
CA VAL A 151 -0.19 -7.46 10.66
C VAL A 151 -1.65 -7.81 10.95
N ARG A 152 -1.92 -8.87 11.72
CA ARG A 152 -3.28 -9.26 12.09
C ARG A 152 -4.07 -8.13 12.75
N ILE A 153 -3.43 -7.40 13.68
CA ILE A 153 -4.06 -6.28 14.38
C ILE A 153 -4.35 -5.14 13.41
N LEU A 154 -3.37 -4.75 12.58
CA LEU A 154 -3.51 -3.61 11.67
C LEU A 154 -4.47 -3.92 10.52
N ASP A 155 -4.47 -5.14 9.97
CA ASP A 155 -5.44 -5.57 8.96
C ASP A 155 -6.87 -5.53 9.51
N CYS A 156 -7.08 -5.91 10.78
CA CYS A 156 -8.39 -5.79 11.44
C CYS A 156 -8.87 -4.33 11.49
N PHE A 157 -8.01 -3.38 11.84
CA PHE A 157 -8.37 -1.96 11.83
C PHE A 157 -8.67 -1.45 10.42
N THR A 158 -7.87 -1.83 9.43
CA THR A 158 -8.10 -1.45 8.03
C THR A 158 -9.47 -1.96 7.52
N GLN A 159 -9.86 -3.19 7.90
CA GLN A 159 -11.18 -3.74 7.57
C GLN A 159 -12.31 -2.96 8.25
N LEU A 160 -12.14 -2.61 9.54
CA LEU A 160 -13.13 -1.82 10.28
C LEU A 160 -13.29 -0.40 9.69
N GLU A 161 -12.22 0.23 9.27
CA GLU A 161 -12.27 1.54 8.58
C GLU A 161 -13.07 1.43 7.26
N ALA A 162 -12.79 0.41 6.45
CA ALA A 162 -13.51 0.18 5.21
C ALA A 162 -15.01 -0.11 5.45
N GLU A 163 -15.35 -0.88 6.49
CA GLU A 163 -16.74 -1.12 6.88
C GLU A 163 -17.42 0.17 7.35
N LEU A 164 -16.75 0.98 8.17
CA LEU A 164 -17.27 2.26 8.64
C LEU A 164 -17.61 3.19 7.47
N ASP A 165 -16.72 3.30 6.48
CA ASP A 165 -16.94 4.13 5.29
C ASP A 165 -18.11 3.60 4.43
N CYS A 166 -18.27 2.28 4.34
CA CYS A 166 -19.42 1.67 3.70
C CYS A 166 -20.72 2.02 4.44
N ARG A 167 -20.74 1.93 5.78
CA ARG A 167 -21.91 2.26 6.62
C ARG A 167 -22.25 3.74 6.54
N LYS A 168 -21.27 4.64 6.51
CA LYS A 168 -21.52 6.09 6.34
C LYS A 168 -22.22 6.36 5.01
N ARG A 169 -21.73 5.80 3.89
CA ARG A 169 -22.38 5.95 2.58
C ARG A 169 -23.78 5.37 2.56
N GLN A 170 -24.00 4.23 3.20
CA GLN A 170 -25.31 3.60 3.32
C GLN A 170 -26.27 4.50 4.13
N TYR A 171 -25.81 5.06 5.25
CA TYR A 171 -26.59 5.99 6.06
C TYR A 171 -26.99 7.25 5.27
N GLU A 172 -26.04 7.88 4.57
CA GLU A 172 -26.32 9.06 3.74
C GLU A 172 -27.36 8.75 2.67
N PHE A 173 -27.21 7.63 1.97
CA PHE A 173 -28.17 7.19 0.96
C PHE A 173 -29.60 7.03 1.53
N TYR A 174 -29.75 6.29 2.64
CA TYR A 174 -31.08 6.09 3.25
C TYR A 174 -31.63 7.35 3.88
N ARG A 175 -30.80 8.17 4.54
CA ARG A 175 -31.23 9.46 5.07
C ARG A 175 -31.84 10.34 3.97
N ASP A 176 -31.14 10.48 2.86
CA ASP A 176 -31.59 11.33 1.76
C ASP A 176 -32.84 10.76 1.08
N GLN A 177 -32.91 9.44 0.96
CA GLN A 177 -34.09 8.77 0.41
C GLN A 177 -35.33 8.93 1.34
N LEU A 178 -35.17 8.73 2.65
CA LEU A 178 -36.26 8.79 3.61
C LEU A 178 -36.76 10.22 3.84
N LEU A 179 -35.87 11.21 3.72
CA LEU A 179 -36.23 12.63 3.88
C LEU A 179 -36.66 13.28 2.55
N SER A 180 -36.60 12.58 1.41
CA SER A 180 -37.07 13.06 0.12
C SER A 180 -38.57 12.76 -0.05
N PHE A 181 -39.43 13.55 0.61
CA PHE A 181 -40.89 13.36 0.63
C PHE A 181 -41.54 13.43 -0.74
N ASP A 182 -40.94 14.06 -1.72
CA ASP A 182 -41.45 14.14 -3.11
C ASP A 182 -41.59 12.76 -3.80
N LYS A 183 -40.86 11.76 -3.35
CA LYS A 183 -40.92 10.38 -3.85
C LYS A 183 -41.88 9.48 -3.04
N LEU A 184 -42.31 9.92 -1.87
CA LEU A 184 -43.21 9.17 -0.97
C LEU A 184 -44.65 9.62 -1.03
N THR A 185 -44.94 10.76 -1.65
CA THR A 185 -46.30 11.26 -1.86
C THR A 185 -46.93 10.56 -3.08
N PRO A 186 -48.07 9.84 -2.92
CA PRO A 186 -48.80 9.33 -4.07
C PRO A 186 -49.27 10.51 -4.96
N PRO A 187 -49.37 10.35 -6.30
CA PRO A 187 -49.83 11.41 -7.15
C PRO A 187 -51.19 11.94 -6.65
N ARG A 188 -51.31 13.26 -6.47
CA ARG A 188 -52.59 13.90 -6.15
C ARG A 188 -53.62 13.46 -7.17
N LYS A 189 -54.69 12.80 -6.73
CA LYS A 189 -55.86 12.59 -7.58
C LYS A 189 -56.47 13.97 -7.83
N GLU A 190 -56.45 14.43 -9.07
CA GLU A 190 -57.27 15.57 -9.54
C GLU A 190 -58.74 15.19 -9.54
#